data_4b6ed9c3c1fbf7359a09ad6ba98e3d60
#
_entry.id   4b6ed9c3c1fbf7359a09ad6ba98e3d60
#
_cell.length_a   1.000
_cell.length_b   1.000
_cell.length_c   1.000
_cell.angle_alpha   90.00
_cell.angle_beta   90.00
_cell.angle_gamma   90.00
#
_symmetry.space_group_name_H-M   'P 1'
#
loop_
_entity.id
_entity.type
_entity.pdbx_description
1 polymer ?
#
loop_
_entity_poly.entity_id
_entity_poly.type
_entity_poly.pdbx_seq_one_letter_code
_entity_poly.pdbx_strand_id
1 'polypeptide(L)'
;AGVVMKDITRRGYLNRKEQFRMMFGVGIVAFVLLAVVYSTLAYSGASMSTVIDSTAQRSAILTTIVKILLGSWGQLAMGLAVCFACLTTAIGLTTTCGQYFEEVSKGKLQYKKIILVTVAVEFIISLVGVDSLINLAVPVLTFIFPIVIALILFSAFDQYIPYDWTYLGAVVGAGIVGLVQGINTLSQL
;
A
#
# COMPACT_ATOMS: atom_id res chain seq x y z
N ALA A 1 7.86 2.26 7.75
CA ALA A 1 8.52 2.35 9.09
C ALA A 1 9.97 2.79 8.95
N GLY A 2 10.80 2.20 8.09
CA GLY A 2 12.24 2.51 7.96
C GLY A 2 12.54 3.97 7.60
N VAL A 3 11.81 4.58 6.66
CA VAL A 3 12.00 5.98 6.26
C VAL A 3 11.66 6.93 7.40
N VAL A 4 10.55 6.68 8.10
CA VAL A 4 10.12 7.48 9.26
C VAL A 4 11.13 7.36 10.39
N MET A 5 11.68 6.17 10.64
CA MET A 5 12.71 5.96 11.65
C MET A 5 14.00 6.73 11.32
N LYS A 6 14.45 6.71 10.07
CA LYS A 6 15.61 7.50 9.61
C LYS A 6 15.40 9.00 9.82
N ASP A 7 14.19 9.51 9.54
CA ASP A 7 13.88 10.94 9.72
C ASP A 7 13.83 11.33 11.20
N ILE A 8 13.24 10.51 12.06
CA ILE A 8 13.19 10.70 13.52
C ILE A 8 14.62 10.74 14.11
N THR A 9 15.48 9.81 13.69
CA THR A 9 16.88 9.78 14.13
C THR A 9 17.66 11.00 13.64
N ARG A 10 17.42 11.45 12.41
CA ARG A 10 18.05 12.63 11.82
C ARG A 10 17.65 13.92 12.52
N ARG A 11 16.46 13.98 13.12
CA ARG A 11 15.97 15.11 13.93
C ARG A 11 16.49 15.12 15.38
N GLY A 12 17.37 14.17 15.74
CA GLY A 12 18.06 14.16 17.04
C GLY A 12 17.37 13.35 18.14
N TYR A 13 16.30 12.63 17.83
CA TYR A 13 15.65 11.74 18.79
C TYR A 13 16.39 10.40 18.83
N LEU A 14 17.37 10.31 19.74
CA LEU A 14 18.23 9.11 19.91
C LEU A 14 17.68 8.13 20.95
N ASN A 15 16.73 8.57 21.78
CA ASN A 15 16.17 7.75 22.85
C ASN A 15 15.10 6.80 22.30
N ARG A 16 15.28 5.49 22.49
CA ARG A 16 14.40 4.42 21.98
C ARG A 16 12.93 4.58 22.43
N LYS A 17 12.69 5.10 23.64
CA LYS A 17 11.33 5.36 24.16
C LYS A 17 10.65 6.51 23.43
N GLU A 18 11.38 7.57 23.10
CA GLU A 18 10.87 8.73 22.37
C GLU A 18 10.58 8.38 20.91
N GLN A 19 11.47 7.61 20.28
CA GLN A 19 11.26 7.09 18.94
C GLN A 19 9.99 6.25 18.85
N PHE A 20 9.79 5.33 19.80
CA PHE A 20 8.59 4.50 19.88
C PHE A 20 7.32 5.35 20.06
N ARG A 21 7.35 6.32 20.98
CA ARG A 21 6.22 7.22 21.25
C ARG A 21 5.85 8.06 20.00
N MET A 22 6.86 8.57 19.30
CA MET A 22 6.67 9.33 18.04
C MET A 22 6.08 8.45 16.95
N MET A 23 6.64 7.26 16.73
CA MET A 23 6.13 6.31 15.73
C MET A 23 4.69 5.89 16.03
N PHE A 24 4.38 5.63 17.30
CA PHE A 24 3.04 5.28 17.74
C PHE A 24 2.05 6.43 17.53
N GLY A 25 2.44 7.66 17.84
CA GLY A 25 1.65 8.86 17.60
C GLY A 25 1.35 9.07 16.11
N VAL A 26 2.36 8.97 15.25
CA VAL A 26 2.20 9.04 13.78
C VAL A 26 1.28 7.92 13.29
N GLY A 27 1.43 6.70 13.83
CA GLY A 27 0.57 5.57 13.50
C GLY A 27 -0.90 5.80 13.84
N ILE A 28 -1.19 6.34 15.03
CA ILE A 28 -2.57 6.67 15.45
C ILE A 28 -3.17 7.74 14.54
N VAL A 29 -2.45 8.82 14.25
CA VAL A 29 -2.93 9.89 13.37
C VAL A 29 -3.24 9.33 11.98
N ALA A 30 -2.32 8.54 11.41
CA ALA A 30 -2.53 7.90 10.12
C ALA A 30 -3.74 6.96 10.14
N PHE A 31 -3.91 6.15 11.19
CA PHE A 31 -5.04 5.26 11.36
C PHE A 31 -6.38 6.01 11.40
N VAL A 32 -6.46 7.08 12.19
CA VAL A 32 -7.69 7.89 12.30
C VAL A 32 -8.04 8.53 10.96
N LEU A 33 -7.05 9.12 10.27
CA LEU A 33 -7.27 9.72 8.95
C LEU A 33 -7.74 8.70 7.92
N LEU A 34 -7.11 7.53 7.87
CA LEU A 34 -7.53 6.44 6.99
C LEU A 34 -8.93 5.93 7.33
N ALA A 35 -9.24 5.75 8.62
CA ALA A 35 -10.56 5.32 9.06
C ALA A 35 -11.65 6.30 8.61
N VAL A 36 -11.42 7.60 8.73
CA VAL A 36 -12.35 8.64 8.25
C VAL A 36 -12.55 8.54 6.74
N VAL A 37 -11.46 8.47 5.98
CA VAL A 37 -11.52 8.40 4.50
C VAL A 37 -12.27 7.15 4.05
N TYR A 38 -11.89 5.97 4.56
CA TYR A 38 -12.53 4.72 4.16
C TYR A 38 -13.99 4.63 4.61
N SER A 39 -14.33 5.13 5.79
CA SER A 39 -15.73 5.18 6.25
C SER A 39 -16.58 6.09 5.37
N THR A 40 -16.04 7.24 4.96
CA THR A 40 -16.73 8.17 4.06
C THR A 40 -16.94 7.54 2.67
N LEU A 41 -15.93 6.87 2.13
CA LEU A 41 -16.02 6.17 0.85
C LEU A 41 -17.03 5.02 0.91
N ALA A 42 -17.01 4.22 1.99
CA ALA A 42 -17.96 3.12 2.18
C ALA A 42 -19.40 3.62 2.31
N TYR A 43 -19.61 4.69 3.06
CA TYR A 43 -20.93 5.34 3.19
C TYR A 43 -21.42 5.88 1.85
N SER A 44 -20.56 6.59 1.10
CA SER A 44 -20.89 7.11 -0.23
C SER A 44 -21.23 5.99 -1.22
N GLY A 45 -20.46 4.89 -1.21
CA GLY A 45 -20.74 3.72 -2.04
C GLY A 45 -22.06 3.04 -1.68
N ALA A 46 -22.34 2.87 -0.39
CA ALA A 46 -23.60 2.29 0.08
C ALA A 46 -24.82 3.17 -0.29
N SER A 47 -24.70 4.48 -0.15
CA SER A 47 -25.77 5.43 -0.49
C SER A 47 -26.10 5.48 -1.98
N MET A 48 -25.12 5.15 -2.84
CA MET A 48 -25.27 5.18 -4.30
C MET A 48 -25.48 3.80 -4.92
N SER A 49 -25.56 2.75 -4.12
CA SER A 49 -25.67 1.36 -4.60
C SER A 49 -26.89 1.08 -5.47
N THR A 50 -27.97 1.88 -5.32
CA THR A 50 -29.21 1.78 -6.13
C THR A 50 -29.15 2.57 -7.44
N VAL A 51 -28.18 3.50 -7.56
CA VAL A 51 -28.05 4.41 -8.72
C VAL A 51 -26.95 3.95 -9.69
N ILE A 52 -25.97 3.24 -9.15
CA ILE A 52 -24.82 2.78 -9.93
C ILE A 52 -25.04 1.34 -10.35
N ASP A 53 -24.95 1.10 -11.66
CA ASP A 53 -25.03 -0.26 -12.21
C ASP A 53 -23.87 -1.12 -11.71
N SER A 54 -24.17 -2.35 -11.29
CA SER A 54 -23.18 -3.33 -10.81
C SER A 54 -22.16 -3.73 -11.90
N THR A 55 -22.44 -3.41 -13.16
CA THR A 55 -21.54 -3.64 -14.32
C THR A 55 -20.58 -2.47 -14.57
N ALA A 56 -20.71 -1.35 -13.82
CA ALA A 56 -19.83 -0.20 -13.99
C ALA A 56 -18.36 -0.55 -13.66
N GLN A 57 -17.44 -0.05 -14.48
CA GLN A 57 -16.00 -0.20 -14.22
C GLN A 57 -15.64 0.38 -12.85
N ARG A 58 -14.86 -0.36 -12.07
CA ARG A 58 -14.44 0.04 -10.70
C ARG A 58 -13.81 1.41 -10.66
N SER A 59 -13.01 1.76 -11.66
CA SER A 59 -12.36 3.06 -11.81
C SER A 59 -13.34 4.21 -12.08
N ALA A 60 -14.50 3.92 -12.70
CA ALA A 60 -15.50 4.92 -13.06
C ALA A 60 -16.51 5.21 -11.92
N ILE A 61 -16.68 4.32 -10.96
CA ILE A 61 -17.68 4.45 -9.90
C ILE A 61 -17.48 5.75 -9.10
N LEU A 62 -16.28 5.99 -8.64
CA LEU A 62 -15.96 7.16 -7.81
C LEU A 62 -16.17 8.48 -8.58
N THR A 63 -15.74 8.53 -9.84
CA THR A 63 -15.92 9.71 -10.68
C THR A 63 -17.38 9.98 -11.00
N THR A 64 -18.21 8.93 -11.15
CA THR A 64 -19.65 9.03 -11.35
C THR A 64 -20.34 9.58 -10.11
N ILE A 65 -20.00 9.07 -8.91
CA ILE A 65 -20.55 9.57 -7.64
C ILE A 65 -20.25 11.07 -7.49
N VAL A 66 -19.01 11.46 -7.70
CA VAL A 66 -18.60 12.88 -7.56
C VAL A 66 -19.29 13.75 -8.59
N LYS A 67 -19.49 13.27 -9.82
CA LYS A 67 -20.20 14.00 -10.88
C LYS A 67 -21.67 14.22 -10.50
N ILE A 68 -22.33 13.22 -9.93
CA ILE A 68 -23.74 13.32 -9.50
C ILE A 68 -23.88 14.31 -8.34
N LEU A 69 -22.98 14.25 -7.35
CA LEU A 69 -23.08 15.05 -6.12
C LEU A 69 -22.57 16.49 -6.28
N LEU A 70 -21.47 16.70 -7.01
CA LEU A 70 -20.76 17.99 -7.08
C LEU A 70 -20.67 18.58 -8.51
N GLY A 71 -21.21 17.87 -9.51
CA GLY A 71 -21.15 18.31 -10.90
C GLY A 71 -19.73 18.28 -11.50
N SER A 72 -19.57 19.01 -12.62
CA SER A 72 -18.32 19.00 -13.39
C SER A 72 -17.11 19.59 -12.64
N TRP A 73 -17.34 20.60 -11.81
CA TRP A 73 -16.29 21.20 -10.99
C TRP A 73 -15.78 20.24 -9.89
N GLY A 74 -16.68 19.49 -9.28
CA GLY A 74 -16.31 18.45 -8.34
C GLY A 74 -15.50 17.34 -9.00
N GLN A 75 -15.85 16.95 -10.23
CA GLN A 75 -15.12 15.95 -10.99
C GLN A 75 -13.69 16.42 -11.32
N LEU A 76 -13.49 17.69 -11.69
CA LEU A 76 -12.17 18.27 -11.92
C LEU A 76 -11.32 18.28 -10.65
N ALA A 77 -11.90 18.77 -9.54
CA ALA A 77 -11.22 18.80 -8.24
C ALA A 77 -10.82 17.40 -7.77
N MET A 78 -11.70 16.43 -7.93
CA MET A 78 -11.43 15.04 -7.62
C MET A 78 -10.31 14.45 -8.48
N GLY A 79 -10.31 14.73 -9.79
CA GLY A 79 -9.25 14.29 -10.71
C GLY A 79 -7.88 14.84 -10.30
N LEU A 80 -7.80 16.11 -9.96
CA LEU A 80 -6.57 16.75 -9.46
C LEU A 80 -6.13 16.13 -8.13
N ALA A 81 -7.06 15.94 -7.19
CA ALA A 81 -6.73 15.33 -5.89
C ALA A 81 -6.18 13.90 -6.05
N VAL A 82 -6.80 13.07 -6.90
CA VAL A 82 -6.31 11.71 -7.21
C VAL A 82 -4.94 11.77 -7.88
N CYS A 83 -4.74 12.68 -8.84
CA CYS A 83 -3.46 12.85 -9.52
C CYS A 83 -2.33 13.16 -8.53
N PHE A 84 -2.53 14.13 -7.62
CA PHE A 84 -1.54 14.47 -6.60
C PHE A 84 -1.33 13.34 -5.59
N ALA A 85 -2.38 12.64 -5.19
CA ALA A 85 -2.27 11.50 -4.29
C ALA A 85 -1.45 10.35 -4.93
N CYS A 86 -1.71 10.03 -6.19
CA CYS A 86 -0.93 9.03 -6.93
C CYS A 86 0.53 9.46 -7.09
N LEU A 87 0.77 10.74 -7.43
CA LEU A 87 2.13 11.27 -7.61
C LEU A 87 2.94 11.19 -6.31
N THR A 88 2.37 11.62 -5.17
CA THR A 88 3.06 11.55 -3.88
C THR A 88 3.36 10.11 -3.46
N THR A 89 2.43 9.18 -3.72
CA THR A 89 2.62 7.76 -3.45
C THR A 89 3.71 7.16 -4.34
N ALA A 90 3.70 7.45 -5.65
CA ALA A 90 4.72 7.01 -6.59
C ALA A 90 6.12 7.48 -6.18
N ILE A 91 6.27 8.77 -5.84
CA ILE A 91 7.54 9.34 -5.35
C ILE A 91 8.01 8.61 -4.09
N GLY A 92 7.10 8.37 -3.13
CA GLY A 92 7.42 7.69 -1.88
C GLY A 92 7.89 6.25 -2.10
N LEU A 93 7.19 5.48 -2.93
CA LEU A 93 7.53 4.10 -3.24
C LEU A 93 8.83 3.99 -4.03
N THR A 94 9.01 4.80 -5.07
CA THR A 94 10.24 4.83 -5.89
C THR A 94 11.46 5.21 -5.04
N THR A 95 11.31 6.20 -4.16
CA THR A 95 12.37 6.60 -3.22
C THR A 95 12.75 5.47 -2.26
N THR A 96 11.74 4.80 -1.69
CA THR A 96 11.95 3.66 -0.78
C THR A 96 12.62 2.49 -1.50
N CYS A 97 12.18 2.17 -2.72
CA CYS A 97 12.78 1.17 -3.58
C CYS A 97 14.27 1.49 -3.86
N GLY A 98 14.55 2.74 -4.26
CA GLY A 98 15.92 3.20 -4.50
C GLY A 98 16.84 3.03 -3.29
N GLN A 99 16.38 3.44 -2.11
CA GLN A 99 17.15 3.31 -0.87
C GLN A 99 17.38 1.85 -0.47
N TYR A 100 16.35 1.01 -0.59
CA TYR A 100 16.43 -0.40 -0.26
C TYR A 100 17.46 -1.14 -1.12
N PHE A 101 17.40 -0.99 -2.43
CA PHE A 101 18.33 -1.66 -3.33
C PHE A 101 19.77 -1.12 -3.24
N GLU A 102 19.96 0.17 -2.96
CA GLU A 102 21.27 0.73 -2.66
C GLU A 102 21.88 0.09 -1.41
N GLU A 103 21.10 -0.04 -0.34
CA GLU A 103 21.51 -0.62 0.93
C GLU A 103 21.81 -2.13 0.79
N VAL A 104 20.94 -2.89 0.15
CA VAL A 104 21.12 -4.34 -0.08
C VAL A 104 22.33 -4.63 -0.98
N SER A 105 22.56 -3.79 -2.00
CA SER A 105 23.74 -3.92 -2.89
C SER A 105 25.06 -3.44 -2.27
N LYS A 106 25.02 -2.98 -1.01
CA LYS A 106 26.17 -2.38 -0.30
C LYS A 106 26.82 -1.24 -1.10
N GLY A 107 25.99 -0.40 -1.74
CA GLY A 107 26.44 0.75 -2.54
C GLY A 107 26.96 0.41 -3.96
N LYS A 108 26.91 -0.85 -4.40
CA LYS A 108 27.31 -1.22 -5.77
C LYS A 108 26.35 -0.66 -6.81
N LEU A 109 25.06 -0.59 -6.49
CA LEU A 109 24.05 0.03 -7.33
C LEU A 109 23.80 1.46 -6.82
N GLN A 110 24.04 2.43 -7.69
CA GLN A 110 23.82 3.83 -7.36
C GLN A 110 22.33 4.15 -7.30
N TYR A 111 21.90 4.84 -6.25
CA TYR A 111 20.52 5.30 -6.04
C TYR A 111 19.86 5.88 -7.30
N LYS A 112 20.56 6.78 -8.00
CA LYS A 112 20.04 7.40 -9.23
C LYS A 112 19.73 6.41 -10.35
N LYS A 113 20.56 5.38 -10.51
CA LYS A 113 20.34 4.35 -11.54
C LYS A 113 19.14 3.47 -11.21
N ILE A 114 18.98 3.13 -9.93
CA ILE A 114 17.83 2.35 -9.45
C ILE A 114 16.54 3.12 -9.70
N ILE A 115 16.48 4.39 -9.31
CA ILE A 115 15.29 5.23 -9.54
C ILE A 115 14.96 5.32 -11.04
N LEU A 116 15.96 5.55 -11.89
CA LEU A 116 15.73 5.66 -13.34
C LEU A 116 15.11 4.37 -13.91
N VAL A 117 15.64 3.21 -13.51
CA VAL A 117 15.10 1.91 -13.93
C VAL A 117 13.70 1.70 -13.38
N THR A 118 13.46 2.00 -12.10
CA THR A 118 12.15 1.86 -11.48
C THR A 118 11.10 2.72 -12.19
N VAL A 119 11.40 4.00 -12.44
CA VAL A 119 10.49 4.92 -13.16
C VAL A 119 10.24 4.45 -14.59
N ALA A 120 11.27 3.95 -15.30
CA ALA A 120 11.08 3.40 -16.64
C ALA A 120 10.15 2.19 -16.64
N VAL A 121 10.31 1.28 -15.67
CA VAL A 121 9.42 0.12 -15.49
C VAL A 121 8.00 0.56 -15.14
N GLU A 122 7.84 1.48 -14.19
CA GLU A 122 6.53 2.06 -13.81
C GLU A 122 5.84 2.69 -15.02
N PHE A 123 6.57 3.44 -15.85
CA PHE A 123 6.05 4.04 -17.07
C PHE A 123 5.54 2.99 -18.07
N ILE A 124 6.32 1.95 -18.35
CA ILE A 124 5.91 0.87 -19.24
C ILE A 124 4.66 0.17 -18.72
N ILE A 125 4.64 -0.15 -17.42
CA ILE A 125 3.51 -0.82 -16.77
C ILE A 125 2.26 0.06 -16.80
N SER A 126 2.39 1.39 -16.66
CA SER A 126 1.25 2.32 -16.69
C SER A 126 0.49 2.32 -18.02
N LEU A 127 1.12 1.91 -19.12
CA LEU A 127 0.48 1.83 -20.44
C LEU A 127 -0.56 0.70 -20.55
N VAL A 128 -0.53 -0.27 -19.63
CA VAL A 128 -1.43 -1.44 -19.64
C VAL A 128 -2.85 -1.09 -19.18
N GLY A 129 -3.02 0.03 -18.47
CA GLY A 129 -4.30 0.49 -17.95
C GLY A 129 -4.60 -0.02 -16.53
N VAL A 130 -5.41 0.75 -15.80
CA VAL A 130 -5.65 0.54 -14.37
C VAL A 130 -6.37 -0.77 -14.08
N ASP A 131 -7.41 -1.12 -14.85
CA ASP A 131 -8.20 -2.33 -14.60
C ASP A 131 -7.37 -3.60 -14.82
N SER A 132 -6.51 -3.63 -15.85
CA SER A 132 -5.59 -4.73 -16.08
C SER A 132 -4.53 -4.85 -14.99
N LEU A 133 -4.04 -3.70 -14.48
CA LEU A 133 -3.11 -3.67 -13.36
C LEU A 133 -3.74 -4.21 -12.07
N ILE A 134 -4.99 -3.86 -11.80
CA ILE A 134 -5.73 -4.39 -10.64
C ILE A 134 -5.86 -5.90 -10.76
N ASN A 135 -6.27 -6.40 -11.92
CA ASN A 135 -6.43 -7.85 -12.14
C ASN A 135 -5.12 -8.62 -11.97
N LEU A 136 -3.98 -8.02 -12.36
CA LEU A 136 -2.66 -8.62 -12.15
C LEU A 136 -2.20 -8.51 -10.68
N ALA A 137 -2.48 -7.39 -10.03
CA ALA A 137 -2.01 -7.11 -8.68
C ALA A 137 -2.79 -7.91 -7.60
N VAL A 138 -4.09 -8.12 -7.79
CA VAL A 138 -4.94 -8.78 -6.80
C VAL A 138 -4.45 -10.18 -6.44
N PRO A 139 -4.14 -11.11 -7.36
CA PRO A 139 -3.62 -12.43 -7.00
C PRO A 139 -2.28 -12.36 -6.26
N VAL A 140 -1.39 -11.46 -6.68
CA VAL A 140 -0.08 -11.26 -6.04
C VAL A 140 -0.23 -10.76 -4.60
N LEU A 141 -1.10 -9.78 -4.39
CA LEU A 141 -1.40 -9.24 -3.06
C LEU A 141 -2.08 -10.27 -2.17
N THR A 142 -3.02 -11.04 -2.71
CA THR A 142 -3.70 -12.12 -1.98
C THR A 142 -2.71 -13.19 -1.49
N PHE A 143 -1.65 -13.46 -2.26
CA PHE A 143 -0.57 -14.33 -1.83
C PHE A 143 0.32 -13.71 -0.74
N ILE A 144 0.68 -12.44 -0.89
CA ILE A 144 1.65 -11.77 0.00
C ILE A 144 1.02 -11.37 1.34
N PHE A 145 -0.24 -10.94 1.37
CA PHE A 145 -0.89 -10.42 2.57
C PHE A 145 -0.88 -11.38 3.76
N PRO A 146 -1.23 -12.67 3.65
CA PRO A 146 -1.18 -13.59 4.78
C PRO A 146 0.22 -13.69 5.39
N ILE A 147 1.26 -13.70 4.55
CA ILE A 147 2.65 -13.77 4.97
C ILE A 147 3.05 -12.52 5.77
N VAL A 148 2.72 -11.35 5.23
CA VAL A 148 3.04 -10.06 5.87
C VAL A 148 2.29 -9.91 7.19
N ILE A 149 1.01 -10.26 7.24
CA ILE A 149 0.20 -10.20 8.47
C ILE A 149 0.77 -11.16 9.53
N ALA A 150 1.11 -12.39 9.14
CA ALA A 150 1.75 -13.33 10.05
C ALA A 150 3.06 -12.78 10.62
N LEU A 151 3.95 -12.25 9.76
CA LEU A 151 5.21 -11.65 10.20
C LEU A 151 5.00 -10.47 11.15
N ILE A 152 4.04 -9.58 10.88
CA ILE A 152 3.74 -8.43 11.76
C ILE A 152 3.24 -8.92 13.12
N LEU A 153 2.31 -9.89 13.15
CA LEU A 153 1.79 -10.45 14.39
C LEU A 153 2.88 -11.13 15.21
N PHE A 154 3.70 -11.98 14.59
CA PHE A 154 4.80 -12.65 15.28
C PHE A 154 5.85 -11.65 15.76
N SER A 155 6.18 -10.63 14.98
CA SER A 155 7.09 -9.57 15.39
C SER A 155 6.57 -8.74 16.57
N ALA A 156 5.25 -8.54 16.69
CA ALA A 156 4.65 -7.87 17.83
C ALA A 156 4.77 -8.68 19.13
N PHE A 157 4.82 -10.01 19.02
CA PHE A 157 4.96 -10.95 20.14
C PHE A 157 6.37 -11.54 20.29
N ASP A 158 7.37 -10.94 19.66
CA ASP A 158 8.76 -11.39 19.64
C ASP A 158 9.33 -11.68 21.04
N GLN A 159 8.94 -10.91 22.07
CA GLN A 159 9.35 -11.12 23.45
C GLN A 159 8.89 -12.46 24.07
N TYR A 160 7.87 -13.08 23.50
CA TYR A 160 7.28 -14.34 23.97
C TYR A 160 7.70 -15.56 23.13
N ILE A 161 8.40 -15.34 22.01
CA ILE A 161 8.74 -16.39 21.05
C ILE A 161 10.26 -16.58 21.01
N PRO A 162 10.80 -17.59 21.73
CA PRO A 162 12.25 -17.76 21.88
C PRO A 162 12.96 -18.45 20.71
N TYR A 163 12.24 -18.87 19.66
CA TYR A 163 12.82 -19.68 18.58
C TYR A 163 12.58 -19.11 17.19
N ASP A 164 13.64 -18.92 16.42
CA ASP A 164 13.62 -18.48 15.01
C ASP A 164 12.81 -19.43 14.09
N TRP A 165 12.73 -20.71 14.43
CA TRP A 165 11.93 -21.71 13.72
C TRP A 165 10.43 -21.43 13.72
N THR A 166 9.91 -20.72 14.72
CA THR A 166 8.49 -20.33 14.80
C THR A 166 8.14 -19.33 13.72
N TYR A 167 9.05 -18.38 13.43
CA TYR A 167 8.89 -17.44 12.33
C TYR A 167 8.84 -18.16 10.98
N LEU A 168 9.72 -19.14 10.80
CA LEU A 168 9.78 -19.92 9.56
C LEU A 168 8.50 -20.75 9.38
N GLY A 169 8.00 -21.38 10.45
CA GLY A 169 6.73 -22.10 10.44
C GLY A 169 5.54 -21.19 10.12
N ALA A 170 5.49 -19.99 10.70
CA ALA A 170 4.45 -19.01 10.41
C ALA A 170 4.46 -18.53 8.95
N VAL A 171 5.64 -18.23 8.40
CA VAL A 171 5.80 -17.83 7.00
C VAL A 171 5.39 -18.94 6.05
N VAL A 172 5.82 -20.18 6.31
CA VAL A 172 5.45 -21.35 5.49
C VAL A 172 3.95 -21.60 5.56
N GLY A 173 3.35 -21.61 6.76
CA GLY A 173 1.91 -21.80 6.94
C GLY A 173 1.08 -20.72 6.26
N ALA A 174 1.43 -19.44 6.45
CA ALA A 174 0.79 -18.32 5.79
C ALA A 174 1.02 -18.35 4.26
N GLY A 175 2.18 -18.81 3.81
CA GLY A 175 2.49 -18.98 2.39
C GLY A 175 1.61 -20.03 1.71
N ILE A 176 1.35 -21.17 2.37
CA ILE A 176 0.43 -22.20 1.87
C ILE A 176 -1.00 -21.64 1.75
N VAL A 177 -1.48 -20.93 2.76
CA VAL A 177 -2.80 -20.27 2.72
C VAL A 177 -2.86 -19.24 1.58
N GLY A 178 -1.82 -18.41 1.45
CA GLY A 178 -1.71 -17.42 0.37
C GLY A 178 -1.69 -18.07 -1.03
N LEU A 179 -1.01 -19.20 -1.21
CA LEU A 179 -0.99 -19.94 -2.47
C LEU A 179 -2.39 -20.46 -2.84
N VAL A 180 -3.08 -21.09 -1.89
CA VAL A 180 -4.45 -21.60 -2.12
C VAL A 180 -5.40 -20.45 -2.51
N GLN A 181 -5.34 -19.34 -1.79
CA GLN A 181 -6.17 -18.16 -2.08
C GLN A 181 -5.79 -17.51 -3.41
N GLY A 182 -4.50 -17.38 -3.72
CA GLY A 182 -4.02 -16.82 -4.98
C GLY A 182 -4.46 -17.64 -6.21
N ILE A 183 -4.37 -18.97 -6.12
CA ILE A 183 -4.85 -19.87 -7.19
C ILE A 183 -6.35 -19.75 -7.37
N ASN A 184 -7.13 -19.72 -6.28
CA ASN A 184 -8.58 -19.52 -6.36
C ASN A 184 -8.95 -18.17 -6.99
N THR A 185 -8.21 -17.12 -6.70
CA THR A 185 -8.43 -15.80 -7.30
C THR A 185 -8.10 -15.80 -8.78
N LEU A 186 -7.02 -16.46 -9.20
CA LEU A 186 -6.67 -16.62 -10.61
C LEU A 186 -7.71 -17.43 -11.41
N SER A 187 -8.36 -18.39 -10.78
CA SER A 187 -9.41 -19.21 -11.44
C SER A 187 -10.73 -18.46 -11.61
N GLN A 188 -10.91 -17.30 -10.98
CA GLN A 188 -12.10 -16.47 -11.07
C GLN A 188 -11.94 -15.23 -11.99
N LEU A 189 -10.73 -15.00 -12.51
CA LEU A 189 -10.40 -13.96 -13.49
C LEU A 189 -10.56 -14.49 -14.92
#